data_bcdb96b0ad1bd2f80432311bd227d94f
#
_entry.id   bcdb96b0ad1bd2f80432311bd227d94f
#
_cell.length_a   1.000
_cell.length_b   1.000
_cell.length_c   1.000
_cell.angle_alpha   90.00
_cell.angle_beta   90.00
_cell.angle_gamma   90.00
#
_symmetry.space_group_name_H-M   'P 1'
#
loop_
_entity.id
_entity.type
_entity.pdbx_description
1 polymer ?
#
loop_
_entity_poly.entity_id
_entity_poly.type
_entity_poly.pdbx_seq_one_letter_code
_entity_poly.pdbx_strand_id
1 'polypeptide(L)'
;MKNALIILFIIPFYLFSQTNGKKVFLAKNSPLSEKSITAISTDATGLNWIGTLEGLICYNGQRWITLNTENSKLPSDKILCIAIENNTKYIGTTEGLLVIKNNNWKVFKTTNSRLPSNKIRKIEISKGVVWIATSAGLVRYKNNFNVMLSKEKNSITNDDFITLCVDNNEMIWVGTNDGLYSFKEGIWKVFTAQNSQLPNNHIWSIIVDSEDKKWIGTKNGLVAITNEGWQLFDKKNSILKSNRINS
;
A
#
# COMPACT_ATOMS: atom_id res chain seq x y z
N MET A 1 26.46 -18.73 -10.79
CA MET A 1 25.86 -17.62 -11.54
C MET A 1 24.42 -18.00 -11.82
N LYS A 2 23.45 -17.35 -11.15
CA LYS A 2 22.02 -17.63 -11.37
C LYS A 2 21.62 -16.91 -12.67
N ASN A 3 21.32 -17.66 -13.70
CA ASN A 3 20.81 -17.15 -14.96
C ASN A 3 19.48 -16.46 -14.70
N ALA A 4 19.44 -15.13 -14.80
CA ALA A 4 18.21 -14.36 -14.76
C ALA A 4 17.44 -14.66 -16.05
N LEU A 5 16.34 -15.38 -15.95
CA LEU A 5 15.39 -15.56 -17.04
C LEU A 5 14.76 -14.19 -17.34
N ILE A 6 15.26 -13.53 -18.39
CA ILE A 6 14.66 -12.28 -18.89
C ILE A 6 13.40 -12.68 -19.66
N ILE A 7 12.24 -12.60 -19.02
CA ILE A 7 10.96 -12.81 -19.72
C ILE A 7 10.62 -11.51 -20.46
N LEU A 8 10.90 -11.51 -21.75
CA LEU A 8 10.52 -10.43 -22.65
C LEU A 8 9.02 -10.54 -22.95
N PHE A 9 8.21 -9.64 -22.38
CA PHE A 9 6.81 -9.54 -22.73
C PHE A 9 6.67 -8.81 -24.08
N ILE A 10 6.63 -9.57 -25.18
CA ILE A 10 6.09 -9.08 -26.45
C ILE A 10 4.59 -9.36 -26.42
N ILE A 11 3.79 -8.36 -26.09
CA ILE A 11 2.33 -8.45 -26.12
C ILE A 11 1.87 -7.96 -27.49
N PRO A 12 1.28 -8.78 -28.35
CA PRO A 12 0.57 -8.27 -29.51
C PRO A 12 -0.68 -7.52 -29.03
N PHE A 13 -0.87 -6.29 -29.50
CA PHE A 13 -2.09 -5.51 -29.29
C PHE A 13 -3.27 -6.25 -29.90
N TYR A 14 -4.13 -6.83 -29.07
CA TYR A 14 -5.48 -7.21 -29.44
C TYR A 14 -6.48 -6.26 -28.79
N LEU A 15 -7.27 -5.61 -29.62
CA LEU A 15 -8.46 -4.87 -29.19
C LEU A 15 -9.43 -5.85 -28.53
N PHE A 16 -9.60 -5.73 -27.20
CA PHE A 16 -10.61 -6.49 -26.48
C PHE A 16 -11.92 -5.72 -26.45
N SER A 17 -12.99 -6.31 -26.98
CA SER A 17 -14.34 -5.89 -26.69
C SER A 17 -14.60 -6.09 -25.18
N GLN A 18 -15.06 -5.04 -24.48
CA GLN A 18 -15.53 -5.17 -23.11
C GLN A 18 -16.78 -6.04 -23.09
N THR A 19 -16.64 -7.28 -22.65
CA THR A 19 -17.80 -8.07 -22.22
C THR A 19 -18.10 -7.69 -20.77
N ASN A 20 -19.32 -7.22 -20.49
CA ASN A 20 -19.85 -6.89 -19.16
C ASN A 20 -20.04 -8.13 -18.27
N GLY A 21 -19.18 -9.12 -18.33
CA GLY A 21 -19.26 -10.34 -17.55
C GLY A 21 -18.36 -10.27 -16.31
N LYS A 22 -18.93 -10.37 -15.12
CA LYS A 22 -18.17 -10.61 -13.88
C LYS A 22 -17.39 -11.92 -14.04
N LYS A 23 -16.05 -11.85 -13.96
CA LYS A 23 -15.18 -13.02 -13.97
C LYS A 23 -14.84 -13.40 -12.53
N VAL A 24 -15.18 -14.62 -12.13
CA VAL A 24 -14.87 -15.16 -10.81
C VAL A 24 -13.68 -16.11 -10.93
N PHE A 25 -12.65 -15.85 -10.12
CA PHE A 25 -11.48 -16.71 -10.02
C PHE A 25 -11.58 -17.58 -8.78
N LEU A 26 -11.48 -18.89 -8.99
CA LEU A 26 -11.57 -19.92 -7.95
C LEU A 26 -10.29 -20.77 -7.97
N ALA A 27 -10.10 -21.59 -6.96
CA ALA A 27 -9.00 -22.53 -6.84
C ALA A 27 -8.79 -23.39 -8.11
N LYS A 28 -9.89 -23.85 -8.71
CA LYS A 28 -9.86 -24.71 -9.89
C LYS A 28 -9.51 -24.02 -11.22
N ASN A 29 -9.51 -22.67 -11.27
CA ASN A 29 -9.29 -21.92 -12.50
C ASN A 29 -8.25 -20.79 -12.39
N SER A 30 -7.56 -20.69 -11.26
CA SER A 30 -6.53 -19.67 -11.04
C SER A 30 -5.49 -20.12 -10.02
N PRO A 31 -4.27 -19.57 -10.02
CA PRO A 31 -3.27 -19.81 -8.99
C PRO A 31 -3.54 -19.04 -7.69
N LEU A 32 -4.72 -18.43 -7.56
CA LEU A 32 -5.14 -17.66 -6.37
C LEU A 32 -5.74 -18.54 -5.28
N SER A 33 -5.86 -19.85 -5.54
CA SER A 33 -6.43 -20.80 -4.57
C SER A 33 -5.63 -20.77 -3.26
N GLU A 34 -6.37 -20.65 -2.15
CA GLU A 34 -5.84 -20.67 -0.78
C GLU A 34 -4.84 -19.54 -0.45
N LYS A 35 -4.53 -18.66 -1.39
CA LYS A 35 -3.59 -17.57 -1.19
C LYS A 35 -4.29 -16.35 -0.58
N SER A 36 -3.70 -15.82 0.49
CA SER A 36 -4.14 -14.55 1.07
C SER A 36 -3.73 -13.40 0.16
N ILE A 37 -4.69 -12.81 -0.58
CA ILE A 37 -4.46 -11.62 -1.40
C ILE A 37 -4.29 -10.41 -0.47
N THR A 38 -3.19 -9.70 -0.64
CA THR A 38 -2.82 -8.54 0.18
C THR A 38 -2.93 -7.22 -0.58
N ALA A 39 -2.75 -7.25 -1.90
CA ALA A 39 -2.81 -6.07 -2.75
C ALA A 39 -3.17 -6.43 -4.18
N ILE A 40 -3.86 -5.52 -4.87
CA ILE A 40 -4.14 -5.63 -6.31
C ILE A 40 -3.90 -4.26 -6.93
N SER A 41 -3.23 -4.23 -8.06
CA SER A 41 -3.04 -3.02 -8.87
C SER A 41 -2.97 -3.38 -10.34
N THR A 42 -3.50 -2.53 -11.22
CA THR A 42 -3.47 -2.74 -12.68
C THR A 42 -2.56 -1.70 -13.31
N ASP A 43 -1.66 -2.11 -14.18
CA ASP A 43 -0.82 -1.18 -14.89
C ASP A 43 -1.47 -0.64 -16.19
N ALA A 44 -0.82 0.34 -16.82
CA ALA A 44 -1.35 0.99 -18.01
C ALA A 44 -1.55 0.05 -19.22
N THR A 45 -0.98 -1.16 -19.19
CA THR A 45 -1.16 -2.19 -20.23
C THR A 45 -2.34 -3.10 -19.95
N GLY A 46 -3.02 -2.93 -18.80
CA GLY A 46 -4.10 -3.82 -18.33
C GLY A 46 -3.61 -5.07 -17.61
N LEU A 47 -2.30 -5.19 -17.34
CA LEU A 47 -1.76 -6.30 -16.57
C LEU A 47 -2.07 -6.09 -15.09
N ASN A 48 -2.74 -7.07 -14.50
CA ASN A 48 -3.04 -7.08 -13.07
C ASN A 48 -1.86 -7.66 -12.29
N TRP A 49 -1.43 -6.92 -11.27
CA TRP A 49 -0.40 -7.29 -10.33
C TRP A 49 -1.07 -7.60 -9.00
N ILE A 50 -0.97 -8.84 -8.54
CA ILE A 50 -1.67 -9.36 -7.38
C ILE A 50 -0.64 -9.83 -6.37
N GLY A 51 -0.55 -9.13 -5.24
CA GLY A 51 0.28 -9.49 -4.11
C GLY A 51 -0.39 -10.54 -3.26
N THR A 52 0.38 -11.53 -2.84
CA THR A 52 -0.05 -12.56 -1.88
C THR A 52 1.00 -12.73 -0.79
N LEU A 53 0.71 -13.56 0.23
CA LEU A 53 1.71 -13.96 1.21
C LEU A 53 2.66 -15.06 0.69
N GLU A 54 2.48 -15.52 -0.56
CA GLU A 54 3.23 -16.62 -1.19
C GLU A 54 3.78 -16.25 -2.57
N GLY A 55 3.91 -14.98 -2.86
CA GLY A 55 4.47 -14.46 -4.11
C GLY A 55 3.63 -13.40 -4.77
N LEU A 56 4.12 -12.94 -5.90
CA LEU A 56 3.50 -11.96 -6.77
C LEU A 56 2.92 -12.65 -7.99
N ILE A 57 1.64 -12.42 -8.27
CA ILE A 57 0.94 -13.02 -9.39
C ILE A 57 0.60 -11.95 -10.41
N CYS A 58 0.92 -12.19 -11.68
CA CYS A 58 0.58 -11.32 -12.79
C CYS A 58 -0.49 -11.99 -13.67
N TYR A 59 -1.52 -11.23 -14.07
CA TYR A 59 -2.60 -11.72 -14.92
C TYR A 59 -2.97 -10.72 -16.02
N ASN A 60 -2.87 -11.12 -17.28
CA ASN A 60 -3.15 -10.26 -18.44
C ASN A 60 -4.54 -10.51 -19.08
N GLY A 61 -5.45 -11.18 -18.40
CA GLY A 61 -6.75 -11.57 -18.94
C GLY A 61 -6.79 -12.99 -19.51
N GLN A 62 -5.65 -13.57 -19.86
CA GLN A 62 -5.53 -14.91 -20.46
C GLN A 62 -4.55 -15.81 -19.70
N ARG A 63 -3.40 -15.29 -19.32
CA ARG A 63 -2.30 -16.04 -18.70
C ARG A 63 -1.98 -15.54 -17.32
N TRP A 64 -1.64 -16.50 -16.45
CA TRP A 64 -1.15 -16.30 -15.10
C TRP A 64 0.35 -16.52 -15.06
N ILE A 65 1.06 -15.66 -14.37
CA ILE A 65 2.49 -15.82 -14.07
C ILE A 65 2.66 -15.65 -12.57
N THR A 66 3.28 -16.62 -11.92
CA THR A 66 3.63 -16.54 -10.50
C THR A 66 5.11 -16.28 -10.35
N LEU A 67 5.44 -15.23 -9.61
CA LEU A 67 6.80 -14.80 -9.30
C LEU A 67 7.04 -14.97 -7.81
N ASN A 68 8.18 -15.55 -7.47
CA ASN A 68 8.63 -15.78 -6.10
C ASN A 68 10.14 -15.52 -5.98
N THR A 69 10.71 -15.71 -4.81
CA THR A 69 12.15 -15.52 -4.54
C THR A 69 13.05 -16.49 -5.30
N GLU A 70 12.53 -17.65 -5.73
CA GLU A 70 13.28 -18.67 -6.47
C GLU A 70 13.41 -18.34 -7.95
N ASN A 71 12.36 -17.74 -8.54
CA ASN A 71 12.29 -17.51 -10.00
C ASN A 71 12.36 -16.03 -10.39
N SER A 72 12.52 -15.11 -9.45
CA SER A 72 12.57 -13.68 -9.69
C SER A 72 13.53 -12.94 -8.76
N LYS A 73 13.58 -11.60 -8.87
CA LYS A 73 14.32 -10.72 -7.93
C LYS A 73 13.45 -10.24 -6.77
N LEU A 74 12.36 -10.90 -6.47
CA LEU A 74 11.57 -10.55 -5.28
C LEU A 74 12.43 -10.69 -4.02
N PRO A 75 12.44 -9.69 -3.12
CA PRO A 75 13.20 -9.80 -1.87
C PRO A 75 12.53 -10.71 -0.83
N SER A 76 11.23 -10.98 -0.99
CA SER A 76 10.42 -11.89 -0.19
C SER A 76 9.16 -12.28 -0.93
N ASP A 77 8.64 -13.48 -0.67
CA ASP A 77 7.35 -13.95 -1.19
C ASP A 77 6.16 -13.28 -0.50
N LYS A 78 6.37 -12.72 0.70
CA LYS A 78 5.32 -12.00 1.43
C LYS A 78 5.18 -10.58 0.89
N ILE A 79 4.28 -10.42 -0.09
CA ILE A 79 3.94 -9.12 -0.64
C ILE A 79 2.94 -8.43 0.31
N LEU A 80 3.16 -7.17 0.64
CA LEU A 80 2.31 -6.41 1.54
C LEU A 80 1.51 -5.32 0.83
N CYS A 81 2.11 -4.67 -0.17
CA CYS A 81 1.47 -3.61 -0.94
C CYS A 81 2.05 -3.48 -2.34
N ILE A 82 1.27 -2.92 -3.25
CA ILE A 82 1.65 -2.62 -4.63
C ILE A 82 1.15 -1.23 -4.96
N ALA A 83 2.03 -0.39 -5.52
CA ALA A 83 1.66 0.89 -6.11
C ALA A 83 2.27 0.99 -7.51
N ILE A 84 1.52 1.55 -8.45
CA ILE A 84 1.94 1.66 -9.85
C ILE A 84 1.70 3.09 -10.30
N GLU A 85 2.72 3.70 -10.88
CA GLU A 85 2.62 4.99 -11.55
C GLU A 85 3.31 4.92 -12.91
N ASN A 86 2.58 5.26 -13.96
CA ASN A 86 3.05 5.15 -15.32
C ASN A 86 3.59 3.72 -15.61
N ASN A 87 4.87 3.61 -15.96
CA ASN A 87 5.52 2.31 -16.22
C ASN A 87 6.37 1.80 -15.05
N THR A 88 6.25 2.40 -13.87
CA THR A 88 7.02 2.00 -12.67
C THR A 88 6.11 1.30 -11.68
N LYS A 89 6.50 0.11 -11.24
CA LYS A 89 5.84 -0.68 -10.21
C LYS A 89 6.69 -0.65 -8.95
N TYR A 90 6.05 -0.37 -7.82
CA TYR A 90 6.64 -0.38 -6.49
C TYR A 90 5.96 -1.49 -5.70
N ILE A 91 6.72 -2.48 -5.28
CA ILE A 91 6.21 -3.68 -4.60
C ILE A 91 6.86 -3.74 -3.23
N GLY A 92 6.06 -3.51 -2.21
CA GLY A 92 6.46 -3.58 -0.81
C GLY A 92 6.31 -5.02 -0.29
N THR A 93 7.37 -5.49 0.34
CA THR A 93 7.43 -6.83 0.93
C THR A 93 7.85 -6.78 2.40
N THR A 94 7.97 -7.94 3.04
CA THR A 94 8.54 -8.03 4.40
C THR A 94 10.05 -7.84 4.44
N GLU A 95 10.77 -8.00 3.30
CA GLU A 95 12.23 -7.99 3.24
C GLU A 95 12.81 -6.97 2.25
N GLY A 96 12.05 -5.93 1.93
CA GLY A 96 12.50 -4.82 1.10
C GLY A 96 11.45 -4.30 0.13
N LEU A 97 11.85 -3.27 -0.59
CA LEU A 97 11.10 -2.66 -1.68
C LEU A 97 11.69 -3.13 -3.02
N LEU A 98 10.85 -3.71 -3.86
CA LEU A 98 11.18 -3.95 -5.26
C LEU A 98 10.61 -2.83 -6.12
N VAL A 99 11.44 -2.24 -6.97
CA VAL A 99 11.04 -1.27 -7.99
C VAL A 99 11.31 -1.88 -9.37
N ILE A 100 10.27 -1.92 -10.20
CA ILE A 100 10.36 -2.39 -11.59
C ILE A 100 10.08 -1.20 -12.50
N LYS A 101 11.07 -0.80 -13.28
CA LYS A 101 10.96 0.28 -14.27
C LYS A 101 11.61 -0.17 -15.59
N ASN A 102 10.85 -0.12 -16.70
CA ASN A 102 11.33 -0.51 -18.01
C ASN A 102 12.03 -1.90 -18.02
N ASN A 103 11.41 -2.89 -17.39
CA ASN A 103 11.95 -4.24 -17.17
C ASN A 103 13.23 -4.31 -16.32
N ASN A 104 13.68 -3.20 -15.76
CA ASN A 104 14.79 -3.20 -14.82
C ASN A 104 14.24 -3.38 -13.39
N TRP A 105 14.74 -4.40 -12.70
CA TRP A 105 14.34 -4.79 -11.35
C TRP A 105 15.40 -4.36 -10.35
N LYS A 106 15.04 -3.45 -9.45
CA LYS A 106 15.95 -2.95 -8.42
C LYS A 106 15.35 -3.19 -7.03
N VAL A 107 16.12 -3.86 -6.18
CA VAL A 107 15.73 -4.14 -4.79
C VAL A 107 16.42 -3.14 -3.86
N PHE A 108 15.63 -2.53 -2.98
CA PHE A 108 16.09 -1.65 -1.92
C PHE A 108 15.82 -2.28 -0.55
N LYS A 109 16.86 -2.28 0.27
CA LYS A 109 16.87 -2.76 1.65
C LYS A 109 17.58 -1.76 2.55
N THR A 110 17.50 -1.93 3.85
CA THR A 110 18.26 -1.14 4.83
C THR A 110 19.77 -1.20 4.60
N THR A 111 20.26 -2.30 4.04
CA THR A 111 21.69 -2.53 3.76
C THR A 111 22.22 -1.81 2.51
N ASN A 112 21.35 -1.37 1.61
CA ASN A 112 21.77 -0.73 0.33
C ASN A 112 20.99 0.55 0.02
N SER A 113 20.20 1.04 0.96
CA SER A 113 19.43 2.27 0.82
C SER A 113 19.23 2.95 2.17
N ARG A 114 18.56 4.11 2.20
CA ARG A 114 18.16 4.81 3.43
C ARG A 114 16.75 4.41 3.90
N LEU A 115 16.30 3.21 3.58
CA LEU A 115 15.09 2.66 4.17
C LEU A 115 15.32 2.40 5.66
N PRO A 116 14.46 2.86 6.57
CA PRO A 116 14.62 2.61 8.00
C PRO A 116 14.24 1.18 8.40
N SER A 117 13.46 0.50 7.56
CA SER A 117 13.08 -0.91 7.74
C SER A 117 12.87 -1.60 6.38
N ASN A 118 13.14 -2.90 6.35
CA ASN A 118 12.83 -3.75 5.20
C ASN A 118 11.33 -4.07 5.07
N LYS A 119 10.56 -3.96 6.16
CA LYS A 119 9.13 -4.24 6.14
C LYS A 119 8.36 -3.04 5.61
N ILE A 120 7.95 -3.13 4.35
CA ILE A 120 7.21 -2.09 3.65
C ILE A 120 5.72 -2.37 3.76
N ARG A 121 5.00 -1.58 4.53
CA ARG A 121 3.59 -1.82 4.85
C ARG A 121 2.61 -1.22 3.86
N LYS A 122 2.88 0.00 3.41
CA LYS A 122 2.02 0.72 2.47
C LYS A 122 2.86 1.63 1.60
N ILE A 123 2.45 1.78 0.35
CA ILE A 123 3.04 2.70 -0.62
C ILE A 123 1.90 3.53 -1.20
N GLU A 124 2.10 4.83 -1.26
CA GLU A 124 1.20 5.78 -1.90
C GLU A 124 1.99 6.68 -2.84
N ILE A 125 1.41 7.04 -3.99
CA ILE A 125 2.08 7.88 -4.98
C ILE A 125 1.22 9.12 -5.21
N SER A 126 1.82 10.28 -5.03
CA SER A 126 1.17 11.55 -5.28
C SER A 126 2.13 12.51 -5.97
N LYS A 127 1.72 13.03 -7.13
CA LYS A 127 2.48 14.02 -7.94
C LYS A 127 3.95 13.62 -8.18
N GLY A 128 4.17 12.33 -8.50
CA GLY A 128 5.50 11.77 -8.76
C GLY A 128 6.38 11.63 -7.51
N VAL A 129 5.80 11.73 -6.32
CA VAL A 129 6.44 11.43 -5.05
C VAL A 129 5.89 10.11 -4.51
N VAL A 130 6.77 9.20 -4.16
CA VAL A 130 6.41 7.92 -3.55
C VAL A 130 6.55 8.03 -2.04
N TRP A 131 5.47 7.85 -1.32
CA TRP A 131 5.43 7.81 0.12
C TRP A 131 5.39 6.36 0.58
N ILE A 132 6.26 6.00 1.52
CA ILE A 132 6.46 4.61 1.94
C ILE A 132 6.35 4.53 3.45
N ALA A 133 5.31 3.86 3.93
CA ALA A 133 5.15 3.50 5.33
C ALA A 133 5.90 2.19 5.59
N THR A 134 6.79 2.21 6.57
CA THR A 134 7.56 1.06 7.01
C THR A 134 7.30 0.76 8.48
N SER A 135 7.82 -0.36 8.99
CA SER A 135 7.74 -0.68 10.43
C SER A 135 8.70 0.14 11.31
N ALA A 136 9.45 1.08 10.76
CA ALA A 136 10.38 1.94 11.51
C ALA A 136 10.48 3.36 10.92
N GLY A 137 9.42 3.84 10.28
CA GLY A 137 9.39 5.21 9.79
C GLY A 137 8.64 5.42 8.49
N LEU A 138 8.32 6.69 8.23
CA LEU A 138 7.77 7.18 6.97
C LEU A 138 8.89 7.72 6.10
N VAL A 139 8.89 7.31 4.84
CA VAL A 139 9.91 7.69 3.86
C VAL A 139 9.27 8.40 2.68
N ARG A 140 9.89 9.47 2.25
CA ARG A 140 9.63 10.15 0.98
C ARG A 140 10.69 9.73 -0.03
N TYR A 141 10.28 9.17 -1.16
CA TYR A 141 11.15 8.79 -2.25
C TYR A 141 10.73 9.52 -3.53
N LYS A 142 11.65 10.30 -4.12
CA LYS A 142 11.50 10.89 -5.44
C LYS A 142 12.71 10.55 -6.32
N ASN A 143 13.89 10.85 -5.87
CA ASN A 143 15.17 10.42 -6.47
C ASN A 143 16.04 9.74 -5.40
N ASN A 144 15.86 10.14 -4.15
CA ASN A 144 16.54 9.64 -2.97
C ASN A 144 15.52 9.29 -1.89
N PHE A 145 15.91 8.38 -0.99
CA PHE A 145 15.14 8.08 0.21
C PHE A 145 15.42 9.14 1.29
N ASN A 146 14.35 9.80 1.75
CA ASN A 146 14.38 10.73 2.87
C ASN A 146 13.44 10.22 3.97
N VAL A 147 13.97 9.89 5.13
CA VAL A 147 13.14 9.55 6.30
C VAL A 147 12.50 10.84 6.81
N MET A 148 11.18 10.87 6.79
CA MET A 148 10.38 12.03 7.17
C MET A 148 9.95 11.97 8.63
N LEU A 149 9.60 10.79 9.12
CA LEU A 149 9.13 10.56 10.47
C LEU A 149 9.67 9.22 10.98
N SER A 150 10.33 9.24 12.14
CA SER A 150 10.78 8.04 12.86
C SER A 150 11.02 8.40 14.34
N LYS A 151 11.12 7.40 15.22
CA LYS A 151 11.47 7.60 16.64
C LYS A 151 12.77 8.38 16.81
N GLU A 152 13.80 7.99 16.06
CA GLU A 152 15.12 8.61 16.14
C GLU A 152 15.10 10.09 15.73
N LYS A 153 14.33 10.40 14.67
CA LYS A 153 14.33 11.75 14.09
C LYS A 153 13.39 12.72 14.79
N ASN A 154 12.24 12.25 15.26
CA ASN A 154 11.11 13.10 15.65
C ASN A 154 10.63 12.87 17.09
N SER A 155 11.27 11.98 17.85
CA SER A 155 10.90 11.63 19.24
C SER A 155 9.43 11.18 19.36
N ILE A 156 8.89 10.51 18.33
CA ILE A 156 7.52 9.96 18.34
C ILE A 156 7.47 8.67 19.14
N THR A 157 6.32 8.35 19.69
CA THR A 157 6.13 7.15 20.53
C THR A 157 6.15 5.85 19.73
N ASN A 158 5.66 5.91 18.48
CA ASN A 158 5.54 4.74 17.62
C ASN A 158 5.87 5.12 16.16
N ASP A 159 6.73 4.34 15.52
CA ASP A 159 7.15 4.48 14.12
C ASP A 159 6.80 3.25 13.26
N ASP A 160 6.00 2.30 13.79
CA ASP A 160 5.40 1.21 13.00
C ASP A 160 4.16 1.75 12.26
N PHE A 161 4.39 2.31 11.08
CA PHE A 161 3.35 2.89 10.25
C PHE A 161 2.62 1.80 9.47
N ILE A 162 1.32 1.65 9.75
CA ILE A 162 0.48 0.56 9.22
C ILE A 162 -0.09 0.93 7.85
N THR A 163 -0.56 2.17 7.73
CA THR A 163 -1.24 2.66 6.54
C THR A 163 -0.93 4.13 6.30
N LEU A 164 -1.10 4.59 5.07
CA LEU A 164 -0.97 6.00 4.72
C LEU A 164 -1.86 6.34 3.52
N CYS A 165 -2.22 7.61 3.41
CA CYS A 165 -2.76 8.21 2.20
C CYS A 165 -2.29 9.66 2.07
N VAL A 166 -2.47 10.24 0.88
CA VAL A 166 -2.25 11.66 0.60
C VAL A 166 -3.57 12.25 0.15
N ASP A 167 -4.02 13.32 0.80
CA ASP A 167 -5.27 13.98 0.44
C ASP A 167 -5.08 14.99 -0.71
N ASN A 168 -6.18 15.57 -1.20
CA ASN A 168 -6.18 16.51 -2.32
C ASN A 168 -5.38 17.80 -2.03
N ASN A 169 -5.19 18.13 -0.75
CA ASN A 169 -4.40 19.26 -0.27
C ASN A 169 -2.92 18.89 -0.02
N GLU A 170 -2.48 17.72 -0.46
CA GLU A 170 -1.12 17.17 -0.26
C GLU A 170 -0.76 16.92 1.22
N MET A 171 -1.75 16.88 2.10
CA MET A 171 -1.52 16.44 3.47
C MET A 171 -1.35 14.92 3.51
N ILE A 172 -0.29 14.46 4.14
CA ILE A 172 -0.02 13.05 4.34
C ILE A 172 -0.67 12.62 5.65
N TRP A 173 -1.48 11.59 5.58
CA TRP A 173 -2.13 10.96 6.73
C TRP A 173 -1.53 9.59 6.95
N VAL A 174 -1.13 9.29 8.18
CA VAL A 174 -0.44 8.04 8.53
C VAL A 174 -1.08 7.42 9.74
N GLY A 175 -1.46 6.16 9.63
CA GLY A 175 -2.05 5.39 10.73
C GLY A 175 -1.03 4.48 11.40
N THR A 176 -1.09 4.43 12.72
CA THR A 176 -0.27 3.59 13.59
C THR A 176 -1.13 2.82 14.59
N ASN A 177 -0.48 2.06 15.49
CA ASN A 177 -1.16 1.47 16.65
C ASN A 177 -1.45 2.50 17.77
N ASP A 178 -0.81 3.68 17.74
CA ASP A 178 -0.85 4.69 18.80
C ASP A 178 -1.53 6.00 18.38
N GLY A 179 -2.11 6.06 17.19
CA GLY A 179 -2.85 7.21 16.71
C GLY A 179 -2.71 7.46 15.22
N LEU A 180 -3.32 8.55 14.81
CA LEU A 180 -3.31 9.10 13.47
C LEU A 180 -2.38 10.28 13.43
N TYR A 181 -1.47 10.30 12.48
CA TYR A 181 -0.57 11.42 12.22
C TYR A 181 -0.99 12.14 10.94
N SER A 182 -0.87 13.46 10.91
CA SER A 182 -0.91 14.23 9.67
C SER A 182 0.36 15.05 9.50
N PHE A 183 0.80 15.22 8.24
CA PHE A 183 1.99 15.99 7.89
C PHE A 183 1.73 16.89 6.70
N LYS A 184 2.07 18.15 6.83
CA LYS A 184 2.10 19.10 5.73
C LYS A 184 3.15 20.18 6.03
N GLU A 185 3.94 20.56 5.02
CA GLU A 185 4.88 21.69 5.08
C GLU A 185 5.83 21.69 6.30
N GLY A 186 6.30 20.50 6.69
CA GLY A 186 7.22 20.34 7.83
C GLY A 186 6.53 20.22 9.18
N ILE A 187 5.21 20.40 9.26
CA ILE A 187 4.43 20.37 10.51
C ILE A 187 3.76 19.02 10.67
N TRP A 188 3.99 18.36 11.79
CA TRP A 188 3.31 17.14 12.21
C TRP A 188 2.23 17.44 13.23
N LYS A 189 1.08 16.80 13.10
CA LYS A 189 0.02 16.75 14.12
C LYS A 189 -0.28 15.30 14.47
N VAL A 190 -0.58 15.04 15.73
CA VAL A 190 -0.91 13.71 16.24
C VAL A 190 -2.31 13.75 16.83
N PHE A 191 -3.14 12.82 16.40
CA PHE A 191 -4.51 12.64 16.86
C PHE A 191 -4.62 11.29 17.57
N THR A 192 -5.13 11.31 18.77
CA THR A 192 -5.37 10.14 19.62
C THR A 192 -6.79 10.20 20.17
N ALA A 193 -7.25 9.12 20.78
CA ALA A 193 -8.56 9.11 21.46
C ALA A 193 -8.63 10.10 22.64
N GLN A 194 -7.48 10.54 23.17
CA GLN A 194 -7.43 11.51 24.27
C GLN A 194 -7.50 12.97 23.80
N ASN A 195 -7.07 13.27 22.56
CA ASN A 195 -7.00 14.65 22.07
C ASN A 195 -7.83 14.90 20.79
N SER A 196 -8.62 13.92 20.35
CA SER A 196 -9.45 14.01 19.16
C SER A 196 -10.73 13.16 19.29
N GLN A 197 -11.54 13.10 18.24
CA GLN A 197 -12.72 12.24 18.18
C GLN A 197 -12.43 10.82 17.65
N LEU A 198 -11.18 10.37 17.69
CA LEU A 198 -10.85 8.98 17.38
C LEU A 198 -11.44 8.06 18.46
N PRO A 199 -12.20 7.02 18.08
CA PRO A 199 -12.75 6.05 19.06
C PRO A 199 -11.69 5.07 19.57
N ASN A 200 -10.55 5.00 18.91
CA ASN A 200 -9.42 4.12 19.24
C ASN A 200 -8.15 4.57 18.53
N ASN A 201 -7.00 4.42 19.18
CA ASN A 201 -5.70 4.80 18.60
C ASN A 201 -5.18 3.83 17.53
N HIS A 202 -5.73 2.62 17.46
CA HIS A 202 -5.29 1.61 16.50
C HIS A 202 -5.93 1.86 15.14
N ILE A 203 -5.15 2.42 14.20
CA ILE A 203 -5.59 2.79 12.86
C ILE A 203 -5.19 1.68 11.88
N TRP A 204 -6.19 1.03 11.26
CA TRP A 204 -5.98 -0.06 10.32
C TRP A 204 -5.91 0.39 8.87
N SER A 205 -6.77 1.34 8.50
CA SER A 205 -6.90 1.80 7.12
C SER A 205 -7.20 3.29 7.08
N ILE A 206 -6.73 3.94 6.02
CA ILE A 206 -7.05 5.31 5.67
C ILE A 206 -7.28 5.37 4.17
N ILE A 207 -8.37 5.99 3.77
CA ILE A 207 -8.62 6.35 2.36
C ILE A 207 -9.13 7.79 2.29
N VAL A 208 -8.95 8.40 1.13
CA VAL A 208 -9.53 9.70 0.79
C VAL A 208 -10.48 9.48 -0.37
N ASP A 209 -11.70 9.99 -0.28
CA ASP A 209 -12.67 9.92 -1.36
C ASP A 209 -12.57 11.12 -2.32
N SER A 210 -13.40 11.14 -3.34
CA SER A 210 -13.42 12.20 -4.37
C SER A 210 -13.80 13.58 -3.82
N GLU A 211 -14.44 13.64 -2.64
CA GLU A 211 -14.83 14.88 -1.96
C GLU A 211 -13.77 15.34 -0.93
N ASP A 212 -12.58 14.74 -0.95
CA ASP A 212 -11.50 14.97 0.02
C ASP A 212 -11.84 14.60 1.46
N LYS A 213 -12.86 13.79 1.67
CA LYS A 213 -13.21 13.22 2.97
C LYS A 213 -12.27 12.07 3.30
N LYS A 214 -11.67 12.10 4.49
CA LYS A 214 -10.78 11.06 4.98
C LYS A 214 -11.60 10.05 5.77
N TRP A 215 -11.52 8.80 5.37
CA TRP A 215 -12.17 7.69 6.04
C TRP A 215 -11.12 6.88 6.80
N ILE A 216 -11.27 6.82 8.12
CA ILE A 216 -10.30 6.22 9.03
C ILE A 216 -10.91 4.96 9.66
N GLY A 217 -10.42 3.81 9.26
CA GLY A 217 -10.81 2.53 9.87
C GLY A 217 -10.03 2.27 11.14
N THR A 218 -10.76 2.11 12.25
CA THR A 218 -10.17 1.84 13.57
C THR A 218 -10.65 0.52 14.17
N LYS A 219 -10.09 0.15 15.31
CA LYS A 219 -10.55 -1.01 16.08
C LYS A 219 -11.98 -0.84 16.61
N ASN A 220 -12.45 0.40 16.82
CA ASN A 220 -13.72 0.70 17.48
C ASN A 220 -14.67 1.59 16.66
N GLY A 221 -14.57 1.58 15.35
CA GLY A 221 -15.47 2.32 14.46
C GLY A 221 -14.76 2.89 13.26
N LEU A 222 -15.54 3.46 12.36
CA LEU A 222 -15.13 4.20 11.19
C LEU A 222 -15.27 5.69 11.49
N VAL A 223 -14.24 6.47 11.22
CA VAL A 223 -14.28 7.93 11.37
C VAL A 223 -14.19 8.57 10.00
N ALA A 224 -15.07 9.54 9.75
CA ALA A 224 -14.95 10.45 8.63
C ALA A 224 -14.41 11.80 9.10
N ILE A 225 -13.42 12.34 8.41
CA ILE A 225 -12.86 13.68 8.66
C ILE A 225 -13.17 14.54 7.44
N THR A 226 -13.88 15.64 7.67
CA THR A 226 -14.23 16.66 6.68
C THR A 226 -13.77 18.04 7.14
N ASN A 227 -14.01 19.06 6.33
CA ASN A 227 -13.80 20.46 6.72
C ASN A 227 -14.75 20.92 7.85
N GLU A 228 -15.91 20.25 7.98
CA GLU A 228 -16.92 20.55 9.01
C GLU A 228 -16.61 19.87 10.35
N GLY A 229 -15.68 18.90 10.37
CA GLY A 229 -15.29 18.18 11.57
C GLY A 229 -15.20 16.67 11.39
N TRP A 230 -15.30 15.98 12.51
CA TRP A 230 -15.16 14.53 12.61
C TRP A 230 -16.52 13.88 12.87
N GLN A 231 -16.79 12.77 12.21
CA GLN A 231 -18.00 11.99 12.40
C GLN A 231 -17.66 10.53 12.65
N LEU A 232 -18.14 9.97 13.75
CA LEU A 232 -17.98 8.56 14.10
C LEU A 232 -19.17 7.74 13.60
N PHE A 233 -18.86 6.59 12.97
CA PHE A 233 -19.80 5.56 12.59
C PHE A 233 -19.47 4.27 13.33
N ASP A 234 -20.45 3.70 14.03
CA ASP A 234 -20.33 2.43 14.74
C ASP A 234 -21.61 1.59 14.57
N LYS A 235 -21.69 0.43 15.22
CA LYS A 235 -22.86 -0.45 15.18
C LYS A 235 -24.12 0.17 15.77
N LYS A 236 -24.03 1.23 16.59
CA LYS A 236 -25.16 1.86 17.26
C LYS A 236 -25.82 2.92 16.39
N ASN A 237 -25.03 3.59 15.55
CA ASN A 237 -25.50 4.74 14.76
C ASN A 237 -25.39 4.53 13.24
N SER A 238 -25.04 3.32 12.78
CA SER A 238 -24.86 3.01 11.36
C SER A 238 -25.23 1.55 11.02
N ILE A 239 -25.17 1.21 9.74
CA ILE A 239 -25.41 -0.16 9.24
C ILE A 239 -24.20 -1.09 9.40
N LEU A 240 -23.13 -0.65 10.04
CA LEU A 240 -21.95 -1.46 10.25
C LEU A 240 -22.24 -2.69 11.09
N LYS A 241 -21.85 -3.87 10.61
CA LYS A 241 -22.01 -5.13 11.35
C LYS A 241 -20.93 -5.34 12.40
N SER A 242 -19.81 -4.66 12.28
CA SER A 242 -18.65 -4.70 13.19
C SER A 242 -18.11 -3.30 13.42
N ASN A 243 -17.66 -3.02 14.64
CA ASN A 243 -16.90 -1.80 14.93
C ASN A 243 -15.43 -1.92 14.49
N ARG A 244 -14.93 -3.13 14.25
CA ARG A 244 -13.57 -3.34 13.74
C ARG A 244 -13.55 -3.14 12.23
N ILE A 245 -12.89 -2.08 11.77
CA ILE A 245 -12.77 -1.70 10.36
C ILE A 245 -11.31 -1.91 9.94
N ASN A 246 -11.07 -2.92 9.11
CA ASN A 246 -9.71 -3.32 8.70
C ASN A 246 -9.30 -2.69 7.35
N SER A 247 -10.27 -2.39 6.47
CA SER A 247 -10.06 -1.81 5.13
C SER A 247 -11.38 -1.24 4.60
#